data_4cd719c5291d734701471539805932f8
#
_entry.id   4cd719c5291d734701471539805932f8
#
_cell.length_a   1.000
_cell.length_b   1.000
_cell.length_c   1.000
_cell.angle_alpha   90.00
_cell.angle_beta   90.00
_cell.angle_gamma   90.00
#
_symmetry.space_group_name_H-M   'P 1'
#
loop_
_entity.id
_entity.type
_entity.pdbx_description
1 polymer ?
#
loop_
_entity_poly.entity_id
_entity_poly.type
_entity_poly.pdbx_seq_one_letter_code
_entity_poly.pdbx_strand_id
1 'polypeptide(L)'
;YHFIRATLESIAYSTCDLASQMEKDLGQEIVSLKVDGGASRSDFLMQIQSDYLNKDLYKPTCIETTAMGAAYLAGLAVGYWKDQNEIKENWQIEKVYKNSISEEIREQRLKGWHKAVKYSMGWAKD
;
A
#
# COMPACT_ATOMS: atom_id res chain seq x y z
N TYR A 1 21.29 -10.64 -1.17
CA TYR A 1 20.37 -9.97 -2.10
C TYR A 1 19.01 -10.66 -2.19
N HIS A 2 18.93 -11.96 -2.50
CA HIS A 2 17.66 -12.70 -2.67
C HIS A 2 16.80 -12.72 -1.41
N PHE A 3 17.37 -12.88 -0.23
CA PHE A 3 16.62 -12.83 1.04
C PHE A 3 15.98 -11.46 1.29
N ILE A 4 16.75 -10.39 1.08
CA ILE A 4 16.22 -9.01 1.24
C ILE A 4 15.08 -8.76 0.27
N ARG A 5 15.25 -9.16 -0.99
CA ARG A 5 14.21 -9.05 -2.00
C ARG A 5 12.96 -9.85 -1.62
N ALA A 6 13.11 -11.10 -1.21
CA ALA A 6 12.00 -11.95 -0.80
C ALA A 6 11.23 -11.35 0.39
N THR A 7 11.93 -10.73 1.35
CA THR A 7 11.31 -10.02 2.47
C THR A 7 10.48 -8.84 2.00
N LEU A 8 10.99 -8.01 1.09
CA LEU A 8 10.24 -6.88 0.54
C LEU A 8 9.06 -7.34 -0.32
N GLU A 9 9.25 -8.37 -1.14
CA GLU A 9 8.16 -8.97 -1.94
C GLU A 9 7.06 -9.56 -1.04
N SER A 10 7.39 -10.17 0.11
CA SER A 10 6.41 -10.72 1.02
C SER A 10 5.46 -9.65 1.60
N ILE A 11 5.97 -8.45 1.84
CA ILE A 11 5.14 -7.30 2.26
C ILE A 11 4.13 -6.94 1.17
N ALA A 12 4.60 -6.86 -0.09
CA ALA A 12 3.73 -6.54 -1.21
C ALA A 12 2.66 -7.64 -1.44
N TYR A 13 3.02 -8.92 -1.35
CA TYR A 13 2.07 -10.03 -1.45
C TYR A 13 1.04 -10.03 -0.33
N SER A 14 1.45 -9.81 0.91
CA SER A 14 0.52 -9.71 2.05
C SER A 14 -0.46 -8.55 1.88
N THR A 15 0.00 -7.44 1.32
CA THR A 15 -0.88 -6.31 0.98
C THR A 15 -1.88 -6.69 -0.11
N CYS A 16 -1.49 -7.50 -1.11
CA CYS A 16 -2.42 -8.00 -2.14
C CYS A 16 -3.50 -8.89 -1.54
N ASP A 17 -3.14 -9.81 -0.64
CA ASP A 17 -4.10 -10.69 0.02
C ASP A 17 -5.12 -9.87 0.83
N LEU A 18 -4.63 -8.87 1.58
CA LEU A 18 -5.49 -7.98 2.36
C LEU A 18 -6.42 -7.15 1.46
N ALA A 19 -5.88 -6.51 0.42
CA ALA A 19 -6.66 -5.71 -0.51
C ALA A 19 -7.74 -6.54 -1.21
N SER A 20 -7.39 -7.75 -1.67
CA SER A 20 -8.35 -8.68 -2.28
C SER A 20 -9.47 -9.07 -1.34
N GLN A 21 -9.17 -9.26 -0.05
CA GLN A 21 -10.21 -9.55 0.94
C GLN A 21 -11.09 -8.32 1.21
N MET A 22 -10.49 -7.13 1.31
CA MET A 22 -11.25 -5.88 1.47
C MET A 22 -12.19 -5.63 0.29
N GLU A 23 -11.74 -5.86 -0.95
CA GLU A 23 -12.59 -5.74 -2.15
C GLU A 23 -13.80 -6.69 -2.09
N LYS A 24 -13.59 -7.94 -1.64
CA LYS A 24 -14.69 -8.91 -1.46
C LYS A 24 -15.68 -8.47 -0.39
N ASP A 25 -15.18 -7.99 0.75
CA ASP A 25 -16.02 -7.57 1.87
C ASP A 25 -16.82 -6.29 1.54
N LEU A 26 -16.21 -5.37 0.78
CA LEU A 26 -16.86 -4.13 0.34
C LEU A 26 -17.78 -4.32 -0.88
N GLY A 27 -17.61 -5.40 -1.65
CA GLY A 27 -18.31 -5.63 -2.89
C GLY A 27 -17.97 -4.63 -4.01
N GLN A 28 -16.83 -3.97 -3.90
CA GLN A 28 -16.34 -2.99 -4.87
C GLN A 28 -14.82 -3.02 -5.00
N GLU A 29 -14.34 -2.66 -6.18
CA GLU A 29 -12.91 -2.62 -6.47
C GLU A 29 -12.23 -1.41 -5.81
N ILE A 30 -11.02 -1.63 -5.26
CA ILE A 30 -10.13 -0.56 -4.83
C ILE A 30 -9.45 0.02 -6.07
N VAL A 31 -9.73 1.28 -6.38
CA VAL A 31 -9.18 1.94 -7.59
C VAL A 31 -7.72 2.32 -7.42
N SER A 32 -7.33 2.78 -6.22
CA SER A 32 -5.99 3.26 -5.91
C SER A 32 -5.71 3.20 -4.43
N LEU A 33 -4.42 3.27 -4.06
CA LEU A 33 -3.97 3.29 -2.69
C LEU A 33 -3.12 4.53 -2.40
N LYS A 34 -3.34 5.13 -1.24
CA LYS A 34 -2.43 6.12 -0.66
C LYS A 34 -1.47 5.41 0.27
N VAL A 35 -0.18 5.68 0.13
CA VAL A 35 0.88 5.04 0.91
C VAL A 35 1.64 6.06 1.73
N ASP A 36 1.98 5.72 2.98
CA ASP A 36 2.68 6.60 3.89
C ASP A 36 3.62 5.82 4.83
N GLY A 37 4.23 6.54 5.76
CA GLY A 37 5.13 5.97 6.75
C GLY A 37 6.52 5.63 6.19
N GLY A 38 7.39 5.12 7.06
CA GLY A 38 8.81 4.89 6.75
C GLY A 38 9.05 3.91 5.60
N ALA A 39 8.22 2.89 5.44
CA ALA A 39 8.32 1.89 4.37
C ALA A 39 8.08 2.49 2.97
N SER A 40 7.26 3.55 2.87
CA SER A 40 6.99 4.24 1.61
C SER A 40 8.20 4.98 1.03
N ARG A 41 9.30 5.10 1.78
CA ARG A 41 10.58 5.63 1.28
C ARG A 41 11.27 4.69 0.31
N SER A 42 10.94 3.40 0.34
CA SER A 42 11.52 2.41 -0.58
C SER A 42 10.79 2.44 -1.92
N ASP A 43 11.38 3.08 -2.92
CA ASP A 43 10.84 3.09 -4.29
C ASP A 43 10.67 1.68 -4.85
N PHE A 44 11.60 0.77 -4.50
CA PHE A 44 11.50 -0.63 -4.91
C PHE A 44 10.25 -1.30 -4.33
N LEU A 45 10.00 -1.14 -3.02
CA LEU A 45 8.82 -1.71 -2.37
C LEU A 45 7.53 -1.12 -2.96
N MET A 46 7.47 0.19 -3.16
CA MET A 46 6.29 0.86 -3.72
C MET A 46 6.02 0.40 -5.15
N GLN A 47 7.06 0.22 -5.96
CA GLN A 47 6.89 -0.25 -7.33
C GLN A 47 6.36 -1.69 -7.37
N ILE A 48 6.99 -2.63 -6.64
CA ILE A 48 6.50 -4.03 -6.63
C ILE A 48 5.10 -4.15 -6.01
N GLN A 49 4.75 -3.28 -5.07
CA GLN A 49 3.42 -3.26 -4.50
C GLN A 49 2.38 -2.78 -5.52
N SER A 50 2.68 -1.74 -6.31
CA SER A 50 1.84 -1.31 -7.44
C SER A 50 1.72 -2.41 -8.50
N ASP A 51 2.82 -3.07 -8.83
CA ASP A 51 2.87 -4.15 -9.81
C ASP A 51 1.98 -5.34 -9.40
N TYR A 52 2.09 -5.79 -8.15
CA TYR A 52 1.36 -6.96 -7.68
C TYR A 52 -0.12 -6.68 -7.37
N LEU A 53 -0.44 -5.49 -6.90
CA LEU A 53 -1.82 -5.04 -6.71
C LEU A 53 -2.53 -4.72 -8.04
N ASN A 54 -1.76 -4.39 -9.07
CA ASN A 54 -2.28 -3.79 -10.32
C ASN A 54 -3.11 -2.53 -10.05
N LYS A 55 -2.62 -1.67 -9.16
CA LYS A 55 -3.27 -0.42 -8.73
C LYS A 55 -2.27 0.72 -8.70
N ASP A 56 -2.73 1.93 -8.95
CA ASP A 56 -1.92 3.13 -8.75
C ASP A 56 -1.71 3.39 -7.26
N LEU A 57 -0.45 3.63 -6.87
CA LEU A 57 -0.06 4.01 -5.52
C LEU A 57 0.35 5.48 -5.49
N TYR A 58 -0.25 6.25 -4.59
CA TYR A 58 0.01 7.68 -4.42
C TYR A 58 0.80 7.92 -3.14
N LYS A 59 2.06 8.35 -3.29
CA LYS A 59 2.94 8.72 -2.19
C LYS A 59 2.89 10.24 -1.98
N PRO A 60 2.54 10.74 -0.79
CA PRO A 60 2.54 12.16 -0.50
C PRO A 60 3.96 12.68 -0.24
N THR A 61 4.14 14.01 -0.35
CA THR A 61 5.39 14.69 0.03
C THR A 61 5.69 14.55 1.52
N CYS A 62 4.66 14.60 2.37
CA CYS A 62 4.78 14.33 3.79
C CYS A 62 4.33 12.90 4.09
N ILE A 63 5.27 12.05 4.48
CA ILE A 63 5.01 10.65 4.83
C ILE A 63 4.66 10.43 6.31
N GLU A 64 4.78 11.46 7.14
CA GLU A 64 4.42 11.42 8.57
C GLU A 64 2.94 11.81 8.75
N THR A 65 2.06 11.07 8.10
CA THR A 65 0.63 11.39 8.01
C THR A 65 -0.09 11.31 9.35
N THR A 66 0.39 10.49 10.29
CA THR A 66 -0.17 10.42 11.65
C THR A 66 0.01 11.74 12.39
N ALA A 67 1.22 12.30 12.36
CA ALA A 67 1.51 13.60 12.97
C ALA A 67 0.75 14.74 12.26
N MET A 68 0.70 14.69 10.92
CA MET A 68 -0.09 15.64 10.12
C MET A 68 -1.58 15.55 10.43
N GLY A 69 -2.12 14.36 10.59
CA GLY A 69 -3.53 14.18 10.96
C GLY A 69 -3.87 14.83 12.30
N ALA A 70 -3.03 14.66 13.31
CA ALA A 70 -3.18 15.33 14.60
C ALA A 70 -3.10 16.86 14.47
N ALA A 71 -2.15 17.37 13.67
CA ALA A 71 -2.00 18.80 13.40
C ALA A 71 -3.24 19.37 12.67
N TYR A 72 -3.78 18.65 11.69
CA TYR A 72 -5.00 19.06 10.99
C TYR A 72 -6.22 19.12 11.92
N LEU A 73 -6.41 18.13 12.78
CA LEU A 73 -7.49 18.12 13.77
C LEU A 73 -7.37 19.30 14.76
N ALA A 74 -6.17 19.54 15.25
CA ALA A 74 -5.89 20.68 16.13
C ALA A 74 -6.16 22.02 15.42
N GLY A 75 -5.69 22.15 14.18
CA GLY A 75 -5.90 23.36 13.37
C GLY A 75 -7.37 23.65 13.07
N LEU A 76 -8.17 22.61 12.78
CA LEU A 76 -9.62 22.74 12.63
C LEU A 76 -10.28 23.19 13.93
N ALA A 77 -9.86 22.62 15.07
CA ALA A 77 -10.44 22.95 16.38
C ALA A 77 -10.22 24.41 16.79
N VAL A 78 -9.07 25.00 16.44
CA VAL A 78 -8.73 26.41 16.74
C VAL A 78 -9.04 27.38 15.59
N GLY A 79 -9.63 26.91 14.50
CA GLY A 79 -9.99 27.74 13.35
C GLY A 79 -8.82 28.17 12.47
N TYR A 80 -7.67 27.49 12.54
CA TYR A 80 -6.54 27.71 11.62
C TYR A 80 -6.89 27.24 10.21
N TRP A 81 -7.53 26.07 10.09
CA TRP A 81 -8.13 25.56 8.86
C TRP A 81 -9.63 25.81 8.90
N LYS A 82 -10.19 26.31 7.82
CA LYS A 82 -11.61 26.61 7.70
C LYS A 82 -12.46 25.34 7.70
N ASP A 83 -12.03 24.37 6.91
CA ASP A 83 -12.72 23.09 6.74
C ASP A 83 -11.77 22.00 6.20
N GLN A 84 -12.32 20.78 6.05
CA GLN A 84 -11.57 19.65 5.52
C GLN A 84 -11.18 19.80 4.03
N ASN A 85 -11.86 20.66 3.27
CA ASN A 85 -11.53 20.83 1.85
C ASN A 85 -10.25 21.65 1.71
N GLU A 86 -10.06 22.67 2.54
CA GLU A 86 -8.82 23.44 2.61
C GLU A 86 -7.63 22.53 2.96
N ILE A 87 -7.83 21.55 3.87
CA ILE A 87 -6.80 20.55 4.19
C ILE A 87 -6.49 19.65 2.99
N LYS A 88 -7.52 19.21 2.24
CA LYS A 88 -7.33 18.38 1.05
C LYS A 88 -6.54 19.08 -0.05
N GLU A 89 -6.74 20.39 -0.21
CA GLU A 89 -6.01 21.21 -1.18
C GLU A 89 -4.50 21.31 -0.84
N ASN A 90 -4.15 21.18 0.44
CA ASN A 90 -2.76 21.16 0.89
C ASN A 90 -2.08 19.79 0.74
N TRP A 91 -2.84 18.73 0.41
CA TRP A 91 -2.27 17.41 0.23
C TRP A 91 -1.56 17.31 -1.13
N GLN A 92 -0.25 17.20 -1.10
CA GLN A 92 0.59 17.15 -2.29
C GLN A 92 1.11 15.74 -2.53
N ILE A 93 1.03 15.29 -3.78
CA ILE A 93 1.58 14.02 -4.24
C ILE A 93 3.03 14.24 -4.63
N GLU A 94 3.95 13.48 -4.03
CA GLU A 94 5.36 13.44 -4.42
C GLU A 94 5.55 12.54 -5.64
N LYS A 95 4.95 11.33 -5.59
CA LYS A 95 5.16 10.32 -6.62
C LYS A 95 3.95 9.41 -6.77
N VAL A 96 3.70 9.00 -8.01
CA VAL A 96 2.71 7.97 -8.35
C VAL A 96 3.46 6.78 -8.93
N TYR A 97 3.21 5.60 -8.37
CA TYR A 97 3.71 4.34 -8.91
C TYR A 97 2.59 3.66 -9.67
N LYS A 98 2.89 3.23 -10.88
CA LYS A 98 1.95 2.53 -11.76
C LYS A 98 2.46 1.15 -12.07
N ASN A 99 1.54 0.22 -12.31
CA ASN A 99 1.90 -1.12 -12.73
C ASN A 99 2.82 -1.11 -13.96
N SER A 100 3.91 -1.86 -13.88
CA SER A 100 4.93 -1.98 -14.93
C SER A 100 5.12 -3.41 -15.46
N ILE A 101 4.39 -4.39 -14.93
CA ILE A 101 4.47 -5.78 -15.33
C ILE A 101 3.19 -6.24 -16.04
N SER A 102 3.30 -7.30 -16.87
CA SER A 102 2.13 -7.89 -17.50
C SER A 102 1.29 -8.68 -16.50
N GLU A 103 0.02 -8.88 -16.83
CA GLU A 103 -0.90 -9.68 -16.02
C GLU A 103 -0.39 -11.12 -15.82
N GLU A 104 0.19 -11.72 -16.85
CA GLU A 104 0.76 -13.08 -16.79
C GLU A 104 1.88 -13.19 -15.74
N ILE A 105 2.77 -12.18 -15.69
CA ILE A 105 3.87 -12.13 -14.70
C ILE A 105 3.28 -11.96 -13.31
N ARG A 106 2.30 -11.08 -13.16
CA ARG A 106 1.61 -10.83 -11.89
C ARG A 106 0.95 -12.11 -11.36
N GLU A 107 0.16 -12.78 -12.19
CA GLU A 107 -0.53 -14.02 -11.81
C GLU A 107 0.46 -15.12 -11.43
N GLN A 108 1.54 -15.29 -12.20
CA GLN A 108 2.58 -16.26 -11.88
C GLN A 108 3.20 -15.99 -10.50
N ARG A 109 3.47 -14.72 -10.16
CA ARG A 109 4.03 -14.31 -8.87
C ARG A 109 3.05 -14.59 -7.73
N LEU A 110 1.79 -14.17 -7.85
CA LEU A 110 0.75 -14.42 -6.84
C LEU A 110 0.49 -15.91 -6.63
N LYS A 111 0.45 -16.71 -7.70
CA LYS A 111 0.33 -18.16 -7.61
C LYS A 111 1.48 -18.79 -6.84
N GLY A 112 2.72 -18.31 -7.10
CA GLY A 112 3.89 -18.73 -6.34
C GLY A 112 3.78 -18.42 -4.85
N TRP A 113 3.35 -17.21 -4.52
CA TRP A 113 3.11 -16.77 -3.15
C TRP A 113 2.06 -17.65 -2.44
N HIS A 114 0.87 -17.80 -3.01
CA HIS A 114 -0.20 -18.61 -2.41
C HIS A 114 0.22 -20.07 -2.23
N LYS A 115 1.02 -20.61 -3.17
CA LYS A 115 1.60 -21.95 -3.01
C LYS A 115 2.54 -22.01 -1.80
N ALA A 116 3.44 -21.04 -1.65
CA ALA A 116 4.38 -20.99 -0.53
C ALA A 116 3.64 -20.86 0.82
N VAL A 117 2.65 -19.98 0.91
CA VAL A 117 1.80 -19.84 2.09
C VAL A 117 1.12 -21.17 2.45
N LYS A 118 0.53 -21.85 1.45
CA LYS A 118 -0.11 -23.14 1.68
C LYS A 118 0.85 -24.20 2.25
N TYR A 119 2.08 -24.24 1.76
CA TYR A 119 3.10 -25.20 2.25
C TYR A 119 3.65 -24.84 3.63
N SER A 120 3.55 -23.59 4.08
CA SER A 120 3.92 -23.18 5.42
C SER A 120 2.83 -23.40 6.47
N MET A 121 1.58 -23.63 6.04
CA MET A 121 0.47 -23.90 6.95
C MET A 121 0.61 -25.27 7.62
N GLY A 122 0.31 -25.30 8.92
CA GLY A 122 0.33 -26.53 9.70
C GLY A 122 1.73 -26.97 10.13
N TRP A 123 2.74 -26.12 9.95
CA TRP A 123 4.10 -26.37 10.45
C TRP A 123 4.15 -26.56 11.96
N ALA A 124 3.36 -25.77 12.71
CA ALA A 124 3.26 -25.80 14.16
C ALA A 124 2.05 -26.63 14.63
N LYS A 125 1.80 -27.79 14.02
CA LYS A 125 0.87 -28.78 14.59
C LYS A 125 1.61 -29.56 15.64
N ASP A 126 1.28 -29.30 16.92
CA ASP A 126 1.60 -30.18 18.04
C ASP A 126 0.83 -31.49 17.92
#